data_1fb0a9f6e375c5f23b06fd52e7d3dd78
#
_entry.id   1fb0a9f6e375c5f23b06fd52e7d3dd78
#
_cell.length_a   1.000
_cell.length_b   1.000
_cell.length_c   1.000
_cell.angle_alpha   90.00
_cell.angle_beta   90.00
_cell.angle_gamma   90.00
#
_symmetry.space_group_name_H-M   'P 1'
#
loop_
_entity.id
_entity.type
_entity.pdbx_description
1 polymer ?
#
loop_
_entity_poly.entity_id
_entity_poly.type
_entity_poly.pdbx_seq_one_letter_code
_entity_poly.pdbx_strand_id
1 'polypeptide(L)'
;MARVCTILARIADDLQQYLPEESVLAAFVAAGHQWRERQLGPVRTLHLFIVQVLACNTAMAHLRHMAGEVFSLAAYCQARARLPLAALQTLLRQSSAAMRAAAMQAAGKSADGGGDQADAWRGGLWHGLRAFLIDGSSTITPDTPQLQQAFGHPTGQQPGCGFPVPKLLALFDAFTGMVVEMVGLPLYTHEQSRVCVLHPLLKAGDLLVGDRGFCSFVHLAMLQARGVHACFRCHQRQIVDFRPHRKRRDARSKGDRGGHPTSQFVRRLGKHDQIVRWKRPPKPPAWMTQEQWAQMPEWLEVRELRYTLKSSGQRTHVVTVATTLLTRRCTPRTTWPSCTGCAGGWRRGSRS
;
A
#
# COMPACT_ATOMS: atom_id res chain seq x y z
N MET A 1 32.06 19.25 -2.45
CA MET A 1 31.78 19.12 -1.02
C MET A 1 30.76 20.13 -0.49
N ALA A 2 30.88 21.43 -0.76
CA ALA A 2 29.94 22.45 -0.27
C ALA A 2 28.44 22.16 -0.57
N ARG A 3 28.09 21.69 -1.79
CA ARG A 3 26.72 21.37 -2.16
C ARG A 3 26.12 20.21 -1.34
N VAL A 4 26.88 19.21 -0.97
CA VAL A 4 26.39 18.06 -0.18
C VAL A 4 26.11 18.51 1.26
N CYS A 5 26.96 19.31 1.86
CA CYS A 5 26.73 19.88 3.20
C CYS A 5 25.49 20.77 3.25
N THR A 6 25.22 21.54 2.18
CA THR A 6 24.02 22.40 2.10
C THR A 6 22.74 21.56 1.97
N ILE A 7 22.77 20.46 1.22
CA ILE A 7 21.63 19.55 1.10
C ILE A 7 21.35 18.84 2.43
N LEU A 8 22.37 18.40 3.13
CA LEU A 8 22.25 17.74 4.43
C LEU A 8 21.75 18.67 5.53
N ALA A 9 22.19 19.95 5.53
CA ALA A 9 21.65 20.97 6.42
C ALA A 9 20.15 21.19 6.19
N ARG A 10 19.72 21.31 4.91
CA ARG A 10 18.29 21.40 4.57
C ARG A 10 17.51 20.14 4.99
N ILE A 11 18.06 18.95 4.78
CA ILE A 11 17.43 17.71 5.26
C ILE A 11 17.29 17.70 6.77
N ALA A 12 18.27 18.20 7.52
CA ALA A 12 18.21 18.30 8.97
C ALA A 12 17.12 19.28 9.42
N ASP A 13 17.00 20.44 8.77
CA ASP A 13 15.95 21.42 9.02
C ASP A 13 14.56 20.86 8.68
N ASP A 14 14.43 20.20 7.52
CA ASP A 14 13.20 19.54 7.09
C ASP A 14 12.82 18.39 8.06
N LEU A 15 13.79 17.63 8.56
CA LEU A 15 13.54 16.58 9.55
C LEU A 15 12.98 17.15 10.86
N GLN A 16 13.47 18.28 11.34
CA GLN A 16 12.91 18.94 12.53
C GLN A 16 11.49 19.42 12.30
N GLN A 17 11.16 19.87 11.09
CA GLN A 17 9.81 20.28 10.73
C GLN A 17 8.82 19.09 10.68
N TYR A 18 9.20 17.99 10.08
CA TYR A 18 8.31 16.84 9.87
C TYR A 18 8.39 15.76 10.96
N LEU A 19 9.49 15.73 11.70
CA LEU A 19 9.75 14.83 12.82
C LEU A 19 10.32 15.64 14.01
N PRO A 20 9.51 16.52 14.63
CA PRO A 20 9.96 17.32 15.76
C PRO A 20 10.34 16.43 16.94
N GLU A 21 11.32 16.86 17.71
CA GLU A 21 11.88 16.11 18.83
C GLU A 21 10.82 15.57 19.77
N GLU A 22 9.85 16.39 20.15
CA GLU A 22 8.74 16.00 21.04
C GLU A 22 7.94 14.82 20.49
N SER A 23 7.64 14.83 19.19
CA SER A 23 6.90 13.74 18.52
C SER A 23 7.71 12.45 18.48
N VAL A 24 9.02 12.56 18.25
CA VAL A 24 9.93 11.41 18.27
C VAL A 24 9.98 10.82 19.68
N LEU A 25 10.24 11.63 20.71
CA LEU A 25 10.30 11.18 22.09
C LEU A 25 8.98 10.56 22.54
N ALA A 26 7.84 11.19 22.24
CA ALA A 26 6.52 10.64 22.55
C ALA A 26 6.28 9.27 21.92
N ALA A 27 6.66 9.08 20.65
CA ALA A 27 6.52 7.80 19.96
C ALA A 27 7.40 6.71 20.58
N PHE A 28 8.61 7.05 21.01
CA PHE A 28 9.53 6.12 21.67
C PHE A 28 9.05 5.74 23.08
N VAL A 29 8.54 6.69 23.86
CA VAL A 29 7.93 6.44 25.17
C VAL A 29 6.70 5.53 25.02
N ALA A 30 5.83 5.83 24.06
CA ALA A 30 4.64 5.01 23.78
C ALA A 30 4.98 3.59 23.34
N ALA A 31 6.13 3.38 22.70
CA ALA A 31 6.65 2.07 22.35
C ALA A 31 7.36 1.34 23.52
N GLY A 32 7.36 1.91 24.72
CA GLY A 32 8.02 1.34 25.90
C GLY A 32 9.56 1.39 25.83
N HIS A 33 10.13 2.21 24.96
CA HIS A 33 11.57 2.31 24.80
C HIS A 33 12.19 3.06 25.97
N GLN A 34 13.19 2.46 26.59
CA GLN A 34 13.99 3.08 27.66
C GLN A 34 15.38 3.39 27.13
N TRP A 35 15.87 4.59 27.44
CA TRP A 35 17.22 5.01 27.07
C TRP A 35 17.89 5.75 28.24
N ARG A 36 19.19 5.88 28.17
CA ARG A 36 19.97 6.72 29.05
C ARG A 36 20.32 8.01 28.33
N GLU A 37 20.28 9.14 29.03
CA GLU A 37 20.76 10.41 28.49
C GLU A 37 22.24 10.31 28.12
N ARG A 38 22.51 10.17 26.83
CA ARG A 38 23.84 10.05 26.24
C ARG A 38 23.85 10.75 24.89
N GLN A 39 25.04 10.87 24.30
CA GLN A 39 25.26 11.50 23.00
C GLN A 39 24.34 10.92 21.88
N LEU A 40 24.09 9.63 21.88
CA LEU A 40 23.22 8.95 20.93
C LEU A 40 21.87 8.56 21.58
N GLY A 41 21.10 9.60 21.96
CA GLY A 41 19.69 9.44 22.34
C GLY A 41 18.81 9.02 21.15
N PRO A 42 17.51 8.73 21.40
CA PRO A 42 16.59 8.23 20.36
C PRO A 42 16.44 9.19 19.17
N VAL A 43 16.25 10.49 19.43
CA VAL A 43 16.07 11.52 18.39
C VAL A 43 17.28 11.56 17.47
N ARG A 44 18.47 11.74 18.06
CA ARG A 44 19.71 11.83 17.31
C ARG A 44 20.03 10.57 16.55
N THR A 45 19.79 9.40 17.14
CA THR A 45 19.99 8.11 16.48
C THR A 45 19.06 7.96 15.28
N LEU A 46 17.79 8.34 15.42
CA LEU A 46 16.82 8.32 14.34
C LEU A 46 17.21 9.28 13.21
N HIS A 47 17.57 10.52 13.52
CA HIS A 47 17.98 11.49 12.51
C HIS A 47 19.23 11.02 11.74
N LEU A 48 20.25 10.53 12.44
CA LEU A 48 21.44 9.94 11.80
C LEU A 48 21.08 8.74 10.92
N PHE A 49 20.13 7.90 11.35
CA PHE A 49 19.69 6.77 10.56
C PHE A 49 18.95 7.20 9.28
N ILE A 50 18.08 8.20 9.36
CA ILE A 50 17.41 8.76 8.18
C ILE A 50 18.43 9.35 7.21
N VAL A 51 19.38 10.15 7.71
CA VAL A 51 20.46 10.72 6.87
C VAL A 51 21.28 9.61 6.20
N GLN A 52 21.58 8.52 6.94
CA GLN A 52 22.30 7.37 6.38
C GLN A 52 21.54 6.73 5.21
N VAL A 53 20.23 6.54 5.36
CA VAL A 53 19.37 5.96 4.32
C VAL A 53 19.27 6.88 3.11
N LEU A 54 19.06 8.18 3.32
CA LEU A 54 19.01 9.19 2.24
C LEU A 54 20.33 9.33 1.50
N ALA A 55 21.46 9.08 2.17
CA ALA A 55 22.78 8.99 1.56
C ALA A 55 23.10 7.59 0.99
N CYS A 56 22.09 6.88 0.46
CA CYS A 56 22.21 5.56 -0.15
C CYS A 56 22.84 4.50 0.77
N ASN A 57 22.44 4.47 2.03
CA ASN A 57 23.00 3.58 3.06
C ASN A 57 24.52 3.70 3.22
N THR A 58 25.02 4.90 3.21
CA THR A 58 26.46 5.18 3.31
C THR A 58 27.10 4.48 4.52
N ALA A 59 28.41 4.21 4.41
CA ALA A 59 29.16 3.61 5.51
C ALA A 59 29.10 4.50 6.77
N MET A 60 29.02 3.89 7.94
CA MET A 60 28.92 4.61 9.23
C MET A 60 30.11 5.58 9.47
N ALA A 61 31.29 5.24 8.98
CA ALA A 61 32.45 6.14 9.04
C ALA A 61 32.23 7.41 8.21
N HIS A 62 31.62 7.28 7.02
CA HIS A 62 31.31 8.40 6.16
C HIS A 62 30.13 9.22 6.74
N LEU A 63 29.13 8.57 7.31
CA LEU A 63 28.01 9.24 8.00
C LEU A 63 28.53 10.16 9.11
N ARG A 64 29.49 9.70 9.92
CA ARG A 64 30.14 10.52 10.97
C ARG A 64 30.80 11.76 10.40
N HIS A 65 31.50 11.62 9.29
CA HIS A 65 32.11 12.75 8.59
C HIS A 65 31.07 13.72 8.03
N MET A 66 29.99 13.19 7.42
CA MET A 66 28.90 14.02 6.89
C MET A 66 28.14 14.78 7.96
N ALA A 67 27.91 14.16 9.12
CA ALA A 67 27.23 14.78 10.24
C ALA A 67 28.07 15.82 10.99
N GLY A 68 29.40 15.88 10.71
CA GLY A 68 30.31 16.76 11.45
C GLY A 68 30.43 16.39 12.92
N GLU A 69 30.16 15.14 13.28
CA GLU A 69 30.03 14.70 14.66
C GLU A 69 31.00 13.58 15.01
N VAL A 70 31.45 13.58 16.25
CA VAL A 70 32.31 12.54 16.80
C VAL A 70 31.48 11.59 17.66
N PHE A 71 31.20 10.40 17.15
CA PHE A 71 30.57 9.32 17.91
C PHE A 71 31.26 7.98 17.60
N SER A 72 31.15 7.03 18.52
CA SER A 72 31.66 5.67 18.30
C SER A 72 30.77 4.93 17.27
N LEU A 73 31.38 4.33 16.24
CA LEU A 73 30.65 3.55 15.23
C LEU A 73 29.92 2.37 15.88
N ALA A 74 30.57 1.71 16.85
CA ALA A 74 29.93 0.61 17.59
C ALA A 74 28.73 1.12 18.43
N ALA A 75 28.86 2.27 19.09
CA ALA A 75 27.75 2.86 19.85
C ALA A 75 26.56 3.21 18.94
N TYR A 76 26.82 3.78 17.75
CA TYR A 76 25.77 4.08 16.79
C TYR A 76 25.10 2.79 16.26
N CYS A 77 25.86 1.76 15.93
CA CYS A 77 25.30 0.47 15.51
C CYS A 77 24.38 -0.13 16.56
N GLN A 78 24.80 -0.10 17.84
CA GLN A 78 23.98 -0.59 18.96
C GLN A 78 22.76 0.29 19.21
N ALA A 79 22.89 1.63 19.13
CA ALA A 79 21.76 2.55 19.32
C ALA A 79 20.72 2.34 18.22
N ARG A 80 21.13 2.26 16.95
CA ARG A 80 20.26 1.98 15.82
C ARG A 80 19.55 0.64 15.93
N ALA A 81 20.24 -0.42 16.36
CA ALA A 81 19.64 -1.76 16.53
C ALA A 81 18.57 -1.80 17.62
N ARG A 82 18.56 -0.84 18.54
CA ARG A 82 17.58 -0.71 19.62
C ARG A 82 16.35 0.14 19.26
N LEU A 83 16.33 0.78 18.09
CA LEU A 83 15.18 1.57 17.65
C LEU A 83 13.94 0.66 17.53
N PRO A 84 12.85 0.90 18.28
CA PRO A 84 11.68 0.02 18.27
C PRO A 84 10.86 0.25 17.00
N LEU A 85 10.54 -0.83 16.30
CA LEU A 85 9.74 -0.77 15.06
C LEU A 85 8.39 -0.05 15.28
N ALA A 86 7.75 -0.28 16.42
CA ALA A 86 6.48 0.35 16.75
C ALA A 86 6.57 1.89 16.80
N ALA A 87 7.68 2.46 17.31
CA ALA A 87 7.91 3.89 17.27
C ALA A 87 8.08 4.40 15.83
N LEU A 88 8.86 3.69 15.02
CA LEU A 88 9.06 4.04 13.60
C LEU A 88 7.75 4.01 12.82
N GLN A 89 6.90 3.01 13.04
CA GLN A 89 5.57 2.92 12.44
C GLN A 89 4.65 4.07 12.89
N THR A 90 4.70 4.43 14.17
CA THR A 90 3.94 5.58 14.70
C THR A 90 4.37 6.88 14.04
N LEU A 91 5.67 7.13 13.94
CA LEU A 91 6.22 8.31 13.28
C LEU A 91 5.89 8.35 11.79
N LEU A 92 5.92 7.20 11.09
CA LEU A 92 5.51 7.10 9.69
C LEU A 92 4.05 7.54 9.50
N ARG A 93 3.15 7.08 10.36
CA ARG A 93 1.72 7.46 10.31
C ARG A 93 1.53 8.94 10.61
N GLN A 94 2.23 9.47 11.62
CA GLN A 94 2.15 10.89 12.00
C GLN A 94 2.68 11.80 10.89
N SER A 95 3.84 11.51 10.31
CA SER A 95 4.43 12.28 9.20
C SER A 95 3.56 12.22 7.94
N SER A 96 3.01 11.06 7.62
CA SER A 96 2.07 10.91 6.50
C SER A 96 0.79 11.74 6.71
N ALA A 97 0.24 11.77 7.93
CA ALA A 97 -0.92 12.58 8.27
C ALA A 97 -0.62 14.09 8.20
N ALA A 98 0.54 14.52 8.69
CA ALA A 98 0.98 15.90 8.63
C ALA A 98 1.17 16.37 7.18
N MET A 99 1.84 15.56 6.35
CA MET A 99 2.01 15.84 4.92
C MET A 99 0.67 15.92 4.19
N ARG A 100 -0.29 15.05 4.52
CA ARG A 100 -1.64 15.13 3.97
C ARG A 100 -2.32 16.44 4.35
N ALA A 101 -2.27 16.84 5.62
CA ALA A 101 -2.86 18.09 6.08
C ALA A 101 -2.27 19.30 5.36
N ALA A 102 -0.94 19.35 5.22
CA ALA A 102 -0.24 20.40 4.47
C ALA A 102 -0.64 20.44 3.00
N ALA A 103 -0.71 19.28 2.34
CA ALA A 103 -1.13 19.18 0.94
C ALA A 103 -2.60 19.61 0.73
N MET A 104 -3.50 19.28 1.67
CA MET A 104 -4.90 19.73 1.62
C MET A 104 -5.02 21.23 1.78
N GLN A 105 -4.25 21.85 2.67
CA GLN A 105 -4.21 23.31 2.86
C GLN A 105 -3.69 24.02 1.58
N ALA A 106 -2.65 23.47 0.95
CA ALA A 106 -2.10 23.99 -0.29
C ALA A 106 -3.13 23.87 -1.45
N ALA A 107 -3.80 22.73 -1.57
CA ALA A 107 -4.83 22.50 -2.59
C ALA A 107 -6.05 23.43 -2.42
N GLY A 108 -6.44 23.74 -1.16
CA GLY A 108 -7.53 24.68 -0.87
C GLY A 108 -7.24 26.13 -1.30
N LYS A 109 -5.96 26.50 -1.41
CA LYS A 109 -5.53 27.84 -1.88
C LYS A 109 -5.42 27.96 -3.41
N SER A 110 -5.35 26.82 -4.12
CA SER A 110 -5.13 26.76 -5.58
C SER A 110 -6.40 26.47 -6.39
N ALA A 111 -7.58 26.76 -5.88
CA ALA A 111 -8.88 26.33 -6.45
C ALA A 111 -9.25 26.94 -7.82
N ASP A 112 -8.38 27.74 -8.45
CA ASP A 112 -8.67 28.46 -9.72
C ASP A 112 -8.07 27.85 -11.01
N GLY A 113 -7.46 26.65 -10.93
CA GLY A 113 -6.84 25.98 -12.08
C GLY A 113 -7.68 24.80 -12.59
N GLY A 114 -8.70 25.04 -13.42
CA GLY A 114 -9.59 24.02 -13.94
C GLY A 114 -8.96 23.07 -14.97
N GLY A 115 -8.98 21.77 -14.67
CA GLY A 115 -8.77 20.67 -15.59
C GLY A 115 -9.49 19.43 -15.05
N ASP A 116 -9.94 18.53 -15.91
CA ASP A 116 -10.69 17.30 -15.55
C ASP A 116 -10.10 16.48 -14.39
N GLN A 117 -8.78 16.53 -14.20
CA GLN A 117 -8.10 15.87 -13.07
C GLN A 117 -8.21 16.66 -11.76
N ALA A 118 -8.21 18.00 -11.82
CA ALA A 118 -8.36 18.85 -10.63
C ALA A 118 -9.76 18.71 -10.02
N ASP A 119 -10.78 18.52 -10.85
CA ASP A 119 -12.16 18.29 -10.41
C ASP A 119 -12.38 16.97 -9.66
N ALA A 120 -11.56 15.95 -9.93
CA ALA A 120 -11.64 14.67 -9.24
C ALA A 120 -11.05 14.71 -7.84
N TRP A 121 -10.08 15.58 -7.59
CA TRP A 121 -9.37 15.73 -6.31
C TRP A 121 -9.67 17.10 -5.69
N ARG A 122 -10.85 17.26 -5.07
CA ARG A 122 -11.21 18.49 -4.35
C ARG A 122 -10.85 18.36 -2.88
N GLY A 123 -10.04 19.27 -2.35
CA GLY A 123 -9.64 19.28 -0.95
C GLY A 123 -8.96 17.98 -0.49
N GLY A 124 -8.19 17.35 -1.38
CA GLY A 124 -7.50 16.10 -1.07
C GLY A 124 -8.40 14.85 -1.03
N LEU A 125 -9.63 14.97 -1.50
CA LEU A 125 -10.60 13.86 -1.59
C LEU A 125 -10.90 13.53 -3.05
N TRP A 126 -10.85 12.25 -3.39
CA TRP A 126 -11.24 11.76 -4.70
C TRP A 126 -12.77 11.56 -4.75
N HIS A 127 -13.48 12.40 -5.51
CA HIS A 127 -14.95 12.42 -5.51
C HIS A 127 -15.59 12.40 -4.12
N GLY A 128 -15.00 13.11 -3.17
CA GLY A 128 -15.46 13.17 -1.78
C GLY A 128 -14.98 12.01 -0.89
N LEU A 129 -14.18 11.09 -1.42
CA LEU A 129 -13.65 9.93 -0.69
C LEU A 129 -12.16 10.11 -0.39
N ARG A 130 -11.74 9.75 0.81
CA ARG A 130 -10.32 9.59 1.11
C ARG A 130 -9.83 8.28 0.48
N ALA A 131 -8.91 8.37 -0.47
CA ALA A 131 -8.44 7.22 -1.22
C ALA A 131 -7.07 6.75 -0.77
N PHE A 132 -6.90 5.43 -0.71
CA PHE A 132 -5.66 4.75 -0.41
C PHE A 132 -5.28 3.77 -1.51
N LEU A 133 -3.98 3.57 -1.70
CA LEU A 133 -3.44 2.54 -2.57
C LEU A 133 -2.81 1.44 -1.71
N ILE A 134 -3.02 0.19 -2.10
CA ILE A 134 -2.33 -0.95 -1.50
C ILE A 134 -1.49 -1.64 -2.58
N ASP A 135 -0.22 -1.89 -2.25
CA ASP A 135 0.68 -2.63 -3.14
C ASP A 135 1.59 -3.56 -2.34
N GLY A 136 2.02 -4.62 -3.01
CA GLY A 136 2.96 -5.60 -2.49
C GLY A 136 4.29 -5.51 -3.24
N SER A 137 5.39 -5.60 -2.50
CA SER A 137 6.75 -5.66 -3.03
C SER A 137 7.56 -6.72 -2.30
N SER A 138 8.81 -6.88 -2.68
CA SER A 138 9.78 -7.69 -1.96
C SER A 138 11.13 -7.00 -1.95
N THR A 139 11.92 -7.29 -0.93
CA THR A 139 13.30 -6.77 -0.82
C THR A 139 14.22 -7.88 -0.35
N ILE A 140 15.51 -7.68 -0.49
CA ILE A 140 16.55 -8.57 0.01
C ILE A 140 17.01 -8.03 1.36
N THR A 141 17.22 -8.92 2.33
CA THR A 141 17.78 -8.56 3.64
C THR A 141 19.14 -9.24 3.85
N PRO A 142 19.97 -8.74 4.78
CA PRO A 142 21.21 -9.41 5.15
C PRO A 142 20.99 -10.88 5.52
N ASP A 143 21.94 -11.74 5.20
CA ASP A 143 21.88 -13.16 5.52
C ASP A 143 22.27 -13.41 6.98
N THR A 144 21.29 -13.39 7.86
CA THR A 144 21.44 -13.70 9.29
C THR A 144 20.45 -14.77 9.71
N PRO A 145 20.78 -15.65 10.69
CA PRO A 145 19.89 -16.69 11.15
C PRO A 145 18.50 -16.17 11.57
N GLN A 146 18.45 -15.00 12.19
CA GLN A 146 17.21 -14.37 12.65
C GLN A 146 16.32 -13.96 11.47
N LEU A 147 16.92 -13.37 10.41
CA LEU A 147 16.17 -12.94 9.21
C LEU A 147 15.78 -14.12 8.33
N GLN A 148 16.61 -15.18 8.28
CA GLN A 148 16.26 -16.45 7.65
C GLN A 148 15.03 -17.06 8.30
N GLN A 149 15.01 -17.14 9.63
CA GLN A 149 13.88 -17.68 10.40
C GLN A 149 12.61 -16.82 10.23
N ALA A 150 12.76 -15.49 10.21
CA ALA A 150 11.62 -14.57 10.10
C ALA A 150 11.01 -14.53 8.70
N PHE A 151 11.81 -14.57 7.64
CA PHE A 151 11.34 -14.29 6.29
C PHE A 151 11.48 -15.48 5.32
N GLY A 152 12.44 -16.37 5.55
CA GLY A 152 12.71 -17.51 4.67
C GLY A 152 13.50 -17.17 3.42
N HIS A 153 14.00 -18.19 2.76
CA HIS A 153 14.78 -18.13 1.52
C HIS A 153 13.94 -18.60 0.31
N PRO A 154 14.21 -18.11 -0.90
CA PRO A 154 13.65 -18.70 -2.12
C PRO A 154 14.04 -20.18 -2.28
N THR A 155 13.08 -21.04 -2.61
CA THR A 155 13.28 -22.50 -2.73
C THR A 155 14.19 -22.93 -3.88
N GLY A 156 14.45 -22.06 -4.84
CA GLY A 156 15.34 -22.33 -5.98
C GLY A 156 16.83 -22.11 -5.70
N GLN A 157 17.19 -21.72 -4.48
CA GLN A 157 18.59 -21.50 -4.09
C GLN A 157 19.12 -22.72 -3.35
N GLN A 158 20.40 -23.02 -3.56
CA GLN A 158 21.07 -24.09 -2.82
C GLN A 158 21.13 -23.76 -1.32
N PRO A 159 21.09 -24.75 -0.42
CA PRO A 159 21.28 -24.54 1.02
C PRO A 159 22.57 -23.76 1.28
N GLY A 160 22.50 -22.71 2.09
CA GLY A 160 23.62 -21.83 2.39
C GLY A 160 23.93 -20.77 1.33
N CYS A 161 23.17 -20.71 0.24
CA CYS A 161 23.27 -19.68 -0.79
C CYS A 161 22.02 -18.80 -0.79
N GLY A 162 22.21 -17.49 -0.96
CA GLY A 162 21.15 -16.52 -1.13
C GLY A 162 20.82 -15.73 0.13
N PHE A 163 19.83 -14.87 0.00
CA PHE A 163 19.46 -13.92 1.04
C PHE A 163 17.99 -14.11 1.41
N PRO A 164 17.59 -13.88 2.69
CA PRO A 164 16.21 -13.85 3.08
C PRO A 164 15.45 -12.74 2.33
N VAL A 165 14.25 -13.07 1.86
CA VAL A 165 13.43 -12.15 1.04
C VAL A 165 12.08 -11.89 1.72
N PRO A 166 11.97 -10.85 2.55
CA PRO A 166 10.67 -10.41 3.04
C PRO A 166 9.79 -9.89 1.91
N LYS A 167 8.52 -10.22 1.96
CA LYS A 167 7.49 -9.47 1.23
C LYS A 167 7.12 -8.24 2.03
N LEU A 168 6.89 -7.15 1.33
CA LEU A 168 6.45 -5.88 1.89
C LEU A 168 5.03 -5.62 1.43
N LEU A 169 4.13 -5.36 2.36
CA LEU A 169 2.78 -4.91 2.08
C LEU A 169 2.66 -3.47 2.56
N ALA A 170 2.39 -2.55 1.64
CA ALA A 170 2.36 -1.12 1.93
C ALA A 170 1.00 -0.50 1.61
N LEU A 171 0.57 0.42 2.47
CA LEU A 171 -0.59 1.28 2.30
C LEU A 171 -0.10 2.71 2.04
N PHE A 172 -0.58 3.31 0.95
CA PHE A 172 -0.23 4.66 0.54
C PHE A 172 -1.45 5.55 0.59
N ASP A 173 -1.28 6.79 1.01
CA ASP A 173 -2.25 7.84 0.76
C ASP A 173 -2.24 8.20 -0.74
N ALA A 174 -3.36 8.06 -1.43
CA ALA A 174 -3.41 8.23 -2.88
C ALA A 174 -3.29 9.70 -3.32
N PHE A 175 -3.57 10.65 -2.43
CA PHE A 175 -3.49 12.08 -2.72
C PHE A 175 -2.04 12.58 -2.64
N THR A 176 -1.31 12.18 -1.61
CA THR A 176 0.06 12.63 -1.37
C THR A 176 1.12 11.68 -1.91
N GLY A 177 0.76 10.42 -2.17
CA GLY A 177 1.69 9.36 -2.50
C GLY A 177 2.52 8.84 -1.30
N MET A 178 2.28 9.38 -0.10
CA MET A 178 3.03 9.00 1.09
C MET A 178 2.67 7.60 1.57
N VAL A 179 3.66 6.86 2.04
CA VAL A 179 3.45 5.60 2.76
C VAL A 179 2.79 5.89 4.11
N VAL A 180 1.64 5.28 4.37
CA VAL A 180 0.92 5.38 5.64
C VAL A 180 1.33 4.27 6.58
N GLU A 181 1.51 3.07 6.03
CA GLU A 181 1.92 1.87 6.78
C GLU A 181 2.65 0.90 5.88
N MET A 182 3.59 0.17 6.45
CA MET A 182 4.29 -0.92 5.78
C MET A 182 4.49 -2.10 6.73
N VAL A 183 4.18 -3.30 6.24
CA VAL A 183 4.32 -4.55 7.01
C VAL A 183 5.22 -5.52 6.26
N GLY A 184 6.23 -6.03 6.96
CA GLY A 184 7.08 -7.12 6.47
C GLY A 184 6.42 -8.48 6.71
N LEU A 185 6.43 -9.34 5.69
CA LEU A 185 5.82 -10.67 5.72
C LEU A 185 6.84 -11.74 5.28
N PRO A 186 6.74 -12.98 5.80
CA PRO A 186 7.50 -14.10 5.29
C PRO A 186 7.28 -14.33 3.79
N LEU A 187 8.32 -14.77 3.09
CA LEU A 187 8.33 -14.96 1.62
C LEU A 187 7.14 -15.79 1.11
N TYR A 188 6.80 -16.87 1.82
CA TYR A 188 5.74 -17.80 1.42
C TYR A 188 4.35 -17.40 1.91
N THR A 189 4.23 -16.26 2.60
CA THR A 189 2.93 -15.75 3.03
C THR A 189 2.18 -15.17 1.83
N HIS A 190 0.94 -15.60 1.63
CA HIS A 190 0.08 -14.99 0.62
C HIS A 190 -0.39 -13.62 1.11
N GLU A 191 -0.17 -12.57 0.32
CA GLU A 191 -0.46 -11.18 0.70
C GLU A 191 -1.91 -10.98 1.16
N GLN A 192 -2.88 -11.62 0.49
CA GLN A 192 -4.29 -11.57 0.88
C GLN A 192 -4.57 -12.09 2.30
N SER A 193 -3.76 -13.00 2.83
CA SER A 193 -3.92 -13.51 4.20
C SER A 193 -3.55 -12.48 5.26
N ARG A 194 -2.80 -11.46 4.90
CA ARG A 194 -2.29 -10.42 5.81
C ARG A 194 -2.81 -9.03 5.52
N VAL A 195 -3.52 -8.83 4.43
CA VAL A 195 -4.09 -7.52 4.06
C VAL A 195 -5.00 -6.94 5.15
N CYS A 196 -5.69 -7.78 5.89
CA CYS A 196 -6.57 -7.38 6.98
C CYS A 196 -5.85 -6.65 8.13
N VAL A 197 -4.53 -6.80 8.27
CA VAL A 197 -3.71 -6.06 9.25
C VAL A 197 -3.73 -4.55 8.98
N LEU A 198 -3.92 -4.14 7.73
CA LEU A 198 -4.02 -2.73 7.32
C LEU A 198 -5.43 -2.16 7.45
N HIS A 199 -6.46 -3.00 7.55
CA HIS A 199 -7.86 -2.54 7.62
C HIS A 199 -8.17 -1.61 8.80
N PRO A 200 -7.58 -1.77 10.01
CA PRO A 200 -7.81 -0.84 11.12
C PRO A 200 -7.42 0.62 10.84
N LEU A 201 -6.57 0.86 9.85
CA LEU A 201 -6.15 2.20 9.43
C LEU A 201 -7.16 2.89 8.52
N LEU A 202 -8.10 2.13 7.98
CA LEU A 202 -9.17 2.60 7.11
C LEU A 202 -10.43 2.90 7.93
N LYS A 203 -11.11 3.99 7.58
CA LYS A 203 -12.37 4.42 8.21
C LYS A 203 -13.54 4.17 7.25
N ALA A 204 -14.74 4.09 7.78
CA ALA A 204 -15.95 4.06 6.96
C ALA A 204 -15.99 5.27 6.02
N GLY A 205 -16.31 5.03 4.74
CA GLY A 205 -16.27 6.03 3.68
C GLY A 205 -14.92 6.18 2.97
N ASP A 206 -13.84 5.51 3.43
CA ASP A 206 -12.58 5.48 2.67
C ASP A 206 -12.69 4.60 1.42
N LEU A 207 -11.83 4.83 0.46
CA LEU A 207 -11.66 4.00 -0.74
C LEU A 207 -10.29 3.33 -0.75
N LEU A 208 -10.26 2.01 -0.84
CA LEU A 208 -9.04 1.24 -1.03
C LEU A 208 -8.92 0.76 -2.48
N VAL A 209 -7.81 1.11 -3.12
CA VAL A 209 -7.48 0.76 -4.51
C VAL A 209 -6.27 -0.16 -4.52
N GLY A 210 -6.30 -1.19 -5.35
CA GLY A 210 -5.17 -2.12 -5.46
C GLY A 210 -5.16 -2.94 -6.75
N ASP A 211 -4.10 -3.71 -6.93
CA ASP A 211 -3.94 -4.59 -8.08
C ASP A 211 -4.79 -5.86 -7.94
N ARG A 212 -4.78 -6.67 -8.99
CA ARG A 212 -5.51 -7.96 -9.09
C ARG A 212 -5.17 -8.95 -7.98
N GLY A 213 -3.98 -8.86 -7.39
CA GLY A 213 -3.57 -9.66 -6.26
C GLY A 213 -4.48 -9.51 -5.04
N PHE A 214 -5.12 -8.35 -4.88
CA PHE A 214 -6.01 -8.01 -3.78
C PHE A 214 -7.50 -8.22 -4.10
N CYS A 215 -7.84 -8.51 -5.36
CA CYS A 215 -9.21 -8.69 -5.81
C CYS A 215 -9.74 -10.09 -5.45
N SER A 216 -10.45 -10.21 -4.35
CA SER A 216 -11.11 -11.44 -3.95
C SER A 216 -12.46 -11.15 -3.29
N PHE A 217 -13.38 -12.13 -3.33
CA PHE A 217 -14.68 -12.02 -2.65
C PHE A 217 -14.51 -11.67 -1.17
N VAL A 218 -13.61 -12.38 -0.49
CA VAL A 218 -13.39 -12.21 0.96
C VAL A 218 -12.88 -10.82 1.29
N HIS A 219 -11.90 -10.34 0.54
CA HIS A 219 -11.33 -9.01 0.80
C HIS A 219 -12.37 -7.90 0.56
N LEU A 220 -13.15 -7.97 -0.54
CA LEU A 220 -14.23 -7.03 -0.80
C LEU A 220 -15.31 -7.07 0.30
N ALA A 221 -15.70 -8.27 0.75
CA ALA A 221 -16.69 -8.43 1.81
C ALA A 221 -16.21 -7.86 3.15
N MET A 222 -14.94 -8.11 3.52
CA MET A 222 -14.34 -7.56 4.75
C MET A 222 -14.29 -6.03 4.74
N LEU A 223 -13.95 -5.41 3.62
CA LEU A 223 -13.94 -3.96 3.47
C LEU A 223 -15.35 -3.40 3.54
N GLN A 224 -16.30 -4.00 2.84
CA GLN A 224 -17.69 -3.57 2.86
C GLN A 224 -18.31 -3.67 4.26
N ALA A 225 -18.02 -4.73 5.03
CA ALA A 225 -18.47 -4.88 6.41
C ALA A 225 -17.95 -3.74 7.32
N ARG A 226 -16.84 -3.09 6.95
CA ARG A 226 -16.27 -1.93 7.65
C ARG A 226 -16.77 -0.58 7.08
N GLY A 227 -17.65 -0.59 6.09
CA GLY A 227 -18.08 0.61 5.37
C GLY A 227 -17.00 1.22 4.48
N VAL A 228 -15.93 0.47 4.17
CA VAL A 228 -14.84 0.90 3.31
C VAL A 228 -15.15 0.49 1.87
N HIS A 229 -15.03 1.44 0.96
CA HIS A 229 -15.16 1.17 -0.47
C HIS A 229 -13.88 0.52 -1.01
N ALA A 230 -14.06 -0.34 -2.00
CA ALA A 230 -12.95 -1.03 -2.64
C ALA A 230 -12.99 -0.86 -4.16
N CYS A 231 -11.81 -0.79 -4.77
CA CYS A 231 -11.66 -0.89 -6.20
C CYS A 231 -10.38 -1.60 -6.57
N PHE A 232 -10.51 -2.78 -7.10
CA PHE A 232 -9.40 -3.63 -7.49
C PHE A 232 -9.46 -4.02 -8.96
N ARG A 233 -8.30 -4.17 -9.59
CA ARG A 233 -8.25 -4.83 -10.90
C ARG A 233 -8.77 -6.25 -10.75
N CYS A 234 -9.66 -6.67 -11.66
CA CYS A 234 -10.15 -8.04 -11.66
C CYS A 234 -9.00 -9.04 -11.82
N HIS A 235 -9.04 -10.10 -11.02
CA HIS A 235 -8.10 -11.20 -11.17
C HIS A 235 -8.25 -11.83 -12.56
N GLN A 236 -7.16 -12.25 -13.19
CA GLN A 236 -7.17 -12.81 -14.55
C GLN A 236 -8.04 -14.07 -14.72
N ARG A 237 -8.30 -14.80 -13.63
CA ARG A 237 -9.22 -15.96 -13.61
C ARG A 237 -10.68 -15.57 -13.53
N GLN A 238 -10.99 -14.29 -13.23
CA GLN A 238 -12.35 -13.79 -13.17
C GLN A 238 -12.83 -13.48 -14.58
N ILE A 239 -13.80 -14.26 -15.04
CA ILE A 239 -14.43 -14.04 -16.34
C ILE A 239 -15.49 -12.97 -16.17
N VAL A 240 -15.34 -11.86 -16.89
CA VAL A 240 -16.28 -10.74 -16.92
C VAL A 240 -16.89 -10.62 -18.30
N ASP A 241 -18.20 -10.81 -18.40
CA ASP A 241 -18.99 -10.71 -19.63
C ASP A 241 -20.04 -9.61 -19.47
N PHE A 242 -20.06 -8.64 -20.39
CA PHE A 242 -20.97 -7.50 -20.35
C PHE A 242 -22.22 -7.69 -21.22
N ARG A 243 -22.42 -8.88 -21.80
CA ARG A 243 -23.64 -9.18 -22.59
C ARG A 243 -24.85 -9.35 -21.67
N PRO A 244 -26.00 -8.78 -21.98
CA PRO A 244 -27.17 -8.80 -21.08
C PRO A 244 -27.75 -10.22 -20.86
N HIS A 245 -27.72 -11.07 -21.88
CA HIS A 245 -28.26 -12.44 -21.84
C HIS A 245 -27.16 -13.49 -21.79
N ARG A 246 -26.05 -13.18 -21.10
CA ARG A 246 -24.93 -14.11 -20.97
C ARG A 246 -25.30 -15.39 -20.23
N LYS A 247 -24.80 -16.53 -20.72
CA LYS A 247 -24.85 -17.77 -19.97
C LYS A 247 -24.01 -17.64 -18.69
N ARG A 248 -24.52 -18.18 -17.60
CA ARG A 248 -23.81 -18.24 -16.32
C ARG A 248 -23.32 -19.65 -16.08
N ARG A 249 -22.11 -19.80 -15.58
CA ARG A 249 -21.59 -21.07 -15.10
C ARG A 249 -22.06 -21.31 -13.67
N ASP A 250 -22.58 -22.50 -13.40
CA ASP A 250 -22.74 -22.94 -12.02
C ASP A 250 -21.38 -23.36 -11.47
N ALA A 251 -20.98 -22.80 -10.31
CA ALA A 251 -19.70 -23.09 -9.67
C ALA A 251 -19.53 -24.58 -9.29
N ARG A 252 -20.62 -25.36 -9.29
CA ARG A 252 -20.62 -26.80 -8.98
C ARG A 252 -20.42 -27.70 -10.20
N SER A 253 -20.52 -27.18 -11.41
CA SER A 253 -20.36 -27.98 -12.62
C SER A 253 -18.89 -28.30 -12.90
N LYS A 254 -18.48 -29.56 -12.68
CA LYS A 254 -17.10 -30.04 -12.90
C LYS A 254 -16.69 -30.12 -14.39
N GLY A 255 -17.65 -30.07 -15.32
CA GLY A 255 -17.41 -30.35 -16.76
C GLY A 255 -17.29 -29.12 -17.64
N ASP A 256 -17.83 -27.99 -17.25
CA ASP A 256 -17.87 -26.81 -18.11
C ASP A 256 -16.65 -25.91 -17.89
N ARG A 257 -15.59 -26.13 -18.66
CA ARG A 257 -14.46 -25.21 -18.81
C ARG A 257 -14.78 -24.03 -19.76
N GLY A 258 -16.02 -23.93 -20.21
CA GLY A 258 -16.50 -22.86 -21.07
C GLY A 258 -16.37 -21.50 -20.38
N GLY A 259 -15.81 -20.51 -21.03
CA GLY A 259 -15.48 -19.17 -20.56
C GLY A 259 -16.66 -18.31 -20.10
N HIS A 260 -17.57 -18.86 -19.27
CA HIS A 260 -18.73 -18.17 -18.75
C HIS A 260 -18.49 -17.63 -17.34
N PRO A 261 -19.03 -16.44 -17.00
CA PRO A 261 -18.90 -15.84 -15.67
C PRO A 261 -19.70 -16.63 -14.62
N THR A 262 -19.20 -16.66 -13.40
CA THR A 262 -19.93 -17.20 -12.23
C THR A 262 -20.82 -16.15 -11.57
N SER A 263 -20.60 -14.87 -11.87
CA SER A 263 -21.37 -13.75 -11.34
C SER A 263 -22.80 -13.71 -11.91
N GLN A 264 -23.76 -13.35 -11.04
CA GLN A 264 -25.15 -13.13 -11.44
C GLN A 264 -25.32 -11.67 -11.90
N PHE A 265 -25.87 -11.46 -13.08
CA PHE A 265 -26.20 -10.13 -13.59
C PHE A 265 -27.33 -9.50 -12.80
N VAL A 266 -27.19 -8.24 -12.42
CA VAL A 266 -28.22 -7.45 -11.75
C VAL A 266 -28.75 -6.36 -12.68
N ARG A 267 -27.88 -5.44 -13.10
CA ARG A 267 -28.28 -4.36 -14.00
C ARG A 267 -27.09 -3.80 -14.79
N ARG A 268 -27.40 -3.22 -15.93
CA ARG A 268 -26.43 -2.55 -16.79
C ARG A 268 -26.34 -1.06 -16.44
N LEU A 269 -25.12 -0.53 -16.37
CA LEU A 269 -24.87 0.90 -16.22
C LEU A 269 -24.32 1.52 -17.50
N GLY A 270 -23.68 0.74 -18.38
CA GLY A 270 -23.12 1.19 -19.65
C GLY A 270 -22.66 0.02 -20.52
N LYS A 271 -22.05 0.30 -21.69
CA LYS A 271 -21.59 -0.72 -22.63
C LYS A 271 -20.63 -1.74 -21.97
N HIS A 272 -19.74 -1.25 -21.11
CA HIS A 272 -18.74 -2.05 -20.39
C HIS A 272 -18.79 -1.72 -18.88
N ASP A 273 -20.00 -1.61 -18.32
CA ASP A 273 -20.24 -1.20 -16.96
C ASP A 273 -21.54 -1.84 -16.47
N GLN A 274 -21.46 -2.67 -15.43
CA GLN A 274 -22.56 -3.46 -14.92
C GLN A 274 -22.47 -3.68 -13.42
N ILE A 275 -23.61 -3.91 -12.77
CA ILE A 275 -23.68 -4.43 -11.41
C ILE A 275 -24.00 -5.91 -11.50
N VAL A 276 -23.28 -6.68 -10.71
CA VAL A 276 -23.41 -8.13 -10.59
C VAL A 276 -23.40 -8.55 -9.13
N ARG A 277 -23.87 -9.76 -8.85
CA ARG A 277 -23.68 -10.42 -7.56
C ARG A 277 -22.63 -11.51 -7.70
N TRP A 278 -21.61 -11.41 -6.87
CA TRP A 278 -20.64 -12.48 -6.70
C TRP A 278 -21.14 -13.44 -5.61
N LYS A 279 -21.09 -14.73 -5.88
CA LYS A 279 -21.42 -15.76 -4.89
C LYS A 279 -20.21 -16.05 -4.03
N ARG A 280 -20.42 -16.24 -2.73
CA ARG A 280 -19.39 -16.71 -1.81
C ARG A 280 -18.78 -18.02 -2.34
N PRO A 281 -17.45 -18.17 -2.37
CA PRO A 281 -16.80 -19.44 -2.71
C PRO A 281 -17.27 -20.58 -1.80
N PRO A 282 -17.24 -21.84 -2.25
CA PRO A 282 -17.76 -22.95 -1.46
C PRO A 282 -16.89 -23.29 -0.24
N LYS A 283 -15.61 -22.88 -0.24
CA LYS A 283 -14.66 -23.14 0.83
C LYS A 283 -14.00 -21.86 1.29
N PRO A 284 -13.75 -21.72 2.62
CA PRO A 284 -12.96 -20.60 3.14
C PRO A 284 -11.51 -20.65 2.63
N PRO A 285 -10.83 -19.50 2.53
CA PRO A 285 -9.38 -19.49 2.41
C PRO A 285 -8.73 -20.15 3.63
N ALA A 286 -7.58 -20.79 3.44
CA ALA A 286 -6.89 -21.52 4.51
C ALA A 286 -6.52 -20.68 5.75
N TRP A 287 -6.44 -19.35 5.59
CA TRP A 287 -6.11 -18.40 6.65
C TRP A 287 -7.31 -17.88 7.45
N MET A 288 -8.54 -18.21 7.05
CA MET A 288 -9.78 -17.73 7.68
C MET A 288 -10.39 -18.83 8.54
N THR A 289 -10.86 -18.49 9.75
CA THR A 289 -11.55 -19.46 10.61
C THR A 289 -12.97 -19.75 10.11
N GLN A 290 -13.55 -20.87 10.56
CA GLN A 290 -14.92 -21.27 10.18
C GLN A 290 -15.95 -20.25 10.70
N GLU A 291 -15.73 -19.67 11.87
CA GLU A 291 -16.59 -18.66 12.48
C GLU A 291 -16.57 -17.37 11.64
N GLN A 292 -15.39 -16.90 11.23
CA GLN A 292 -15.24 -15.75 10.34
C GLN A 292 -15.92 -16.01 8.99
N TRP A 293 -15.78 -17.24 8.47
CA TRP A 293 -16.41 -17.65 7.22
C TRP A 293 -17.92 -17.68 7.30
N ALA A 294 -18.49 -18.15 8.42
CA ALA A 294 -19.93 -18.19 8.64
C ALA A 294 -20.55 -16.78 8.65
N GLN A 295 -19.82 -15.77 9.10
CA GLN A 295 -20.23 -14.37 9.12
C GLN A 295 -20.16 -13.69 7.73
N MET A 296 -19.49 -14.30 6.74
CA MET A 296 -19.39 -13.73 5.40
C MET A 296 -20.75 -13.80 4.67
N PRO A 297 -21.13 -12.74 3.93
CA PRO A 297 -22.37 -12.74 3.16
C PRO A 297 -22.36 -13.84 2.10
N GLU A 298 -23.52 -14.41 1.77
CA GLU A 298 -23.63 -15.39 0.69
C GLU A 298 -23.40 -14.74 -0.69
N TRP A 299 -23.83 -13.49 -0.83
CA TRP A 299 -23.75 -12.71 -2.06
C TRP A 299 -23.16 -11.34 -1.77
N LEU A 300 -22.38 -10.86 -2.70
CA LEU A 300 -21.77 -9.53 -2.66
C LEU A 300 -22.13 -8.77 -3.94
N GLU A 301 -22.74 -7.60 -3.82
CA GLU A 301 -22.97 -6.74 -4.98
C GLU A 301 -21.66 -6.02 -5.33
N VAL A 302 -21.25 -6.18 -6.59
CA VAL A 302 -20.02 -5.64 -7.14
C VAL A 302 -20.33 -4.97 -8.47
N ARG A 303 -19.76 -3.81 -8.71
CA ARG A 303 -19.76 -3.19 -10.02
C ARG A 303 -18.51 -3.62 -10.77
N GLU A 304 -18.70 -4.23 -11.92
CA GLU A 304 -17.65 -4.59 -12.87
C GLU A 304 -17.64 -3.56 -14.00
N LEU A 305 -16.48 -2.98 -14.26
CA LEU A 305 -16.32 -2.05 -15.37
C LEU A 305 -15.01 -2.28 -16.12
N ARG A 306 -15.04 -2.01 -17.43
CA ARG A 306 -13.88 -2.16 -18.31
C ARG A 306 -13.63 -0.87 -19.07
N TYR A 307 -12.37 -0.45 -19.09
CA TYR A 307 -11.93 0.72 -19.82
C TYR A 307 -10.58 0.48 -20.48
N THR A 308 -10.26 1.32 -21.44
CA THR A 308 -9.02 1.25 -22.19
C THR A 308 -8.11 2.39 -21.79
N LEU A 309 -6.90 2.06 -21.36
CA LEU A 309 -5.84 3.01 -21.09
C LEU A 309 -5.04 3.25 -22.37
N LYS A 310 -5.00 4.50 -22.80
CA LYS A 310 -4.13 4.96 -23.89
C LYS A 310 -3.11 5.91 -23.28
N SER A 311 -1.84 5.55 -23.29
CA SER A 311 -0.74 6.42 -22.89
C SER A 311 0.17 6.62 -24.09
N SER A 312 0.61 7.86 -24.34
CA SER A 312 1.56 8.16 -25.41
C SER A 312 2.83 7.33 -25.23
N GLY A 313 3.30 6.69 -26.31
CA GLY A 313 4.49 5.83 -26.29
C GLY A 313 4.34 4.48 -25.56
N GLN A 314 3.14 4.13 -25.11
CA GLN A 314 2.87 2.83 -24.46
C GLN A 314 1.80 2.03 -25.19
N ARG A 315 1.93 0.68 -25.08
CA ARG A 315 0.91 -0.22 -25.61
C ARG A 315 -0.43 0.02 -24.91
N THR A 316 -1.50 0.13 -25.69
CA THR A 316 -2.87 0.24 -25.17
C THR A 316 -3.20 -0.95 -24.26
N HIS A 317 -3.67 -0.68 -23.06
CA HIS A 317 -4.07 -1.69 -22.10
C HIS A 317 -5.57 -1.64 -21.83
N VAL A 318 -6.22 -2.80 -21.87
CA VAL A 318 -7.60 -2.96 -21.40
C VAL A 318 -7.57 -3.37 -19.93
N VAL A 319 -8.22 -2.61 -19.09
CA VAL A 319 -8.31 -2.86 -17.65
C VAL A 319 -9.76 -3.15 -17.28
N THR A 320 -9.97 -4.24 -16.56
CA THR A 320 -11.26 -4.55 -15.93
C THR A 320 -11.09 -4.43 -14.42
N VAL A 321 -11.99 -3.72 -13.76
CA VAL A 321 -11.99 -3.53 -12.31
C VAL A 321 -13.30 -3.99 -11.70
N ALA A 322 -13.23 -4.43 -10.46
CA ALA A 322 -14.34 -4.72 -9.57
C ALA A 322 -14.35 -3.69 -8.43
N THR A 323 -15.51 -3.10 -8.16
CA THR A 323 -15.64 -2.07 -7.12
C THR A 323 -16.94 -2.18 -6.35
N THR A 324 -16.93 -1.79 -5.09
CA THR A 324 -18.11 -1.65 -4.26
C THR A 324 -18.81 -0.28 -4.42
N LEU A 325 -18.28 0.61 -5.25
CA LEU A 325 -18.92 1.89 -5.63
C LEU A 325 -19.98 1.63 -6.69
N LEU A 326 -21.24 1.46 -6.26
CA LEU A 326 -22.35 1.01 -7.12
C LEU A 326 -23.00 2.15 -7.90
N THR A 327 -22.68 3.42 -7.59
CA THR A 327 -23.27 4.59 -8.25
C THR A 327 -22.47 5.05 -9.44
N ARG A 328 -23.14 5.63 -10.45
CA ARG A 328 -22.50 6.14 -11.67
C ARG A 328 -21.67 7.41 -11.44
N ARG A 329 -21.96 8.18 -10.37
CA ARG A 329 -21.27 9.45 -10.07
C ARG A 329 -19.77 9.27 -9.79
N CYS A 330 -19.37 8.11 -9.32
CA CYS A 330 -17.96 7.73 -9.13
C CYS A 330 -17.48 6.93 -10.36
N THR A 331 -17.53 7.51 -11.57
CA THR A 331 -17.09 6.81 -12.78
C THR A 331 -15.64 7.14 -13.08
N PRO A 332 -14.76 6.15 -13.08
CA PRO A 332 -13.32 6.35 -13.25
C PRO A 332 -12.87 6.56 -14.70
N ARG A 333 -13.73 7.03 -15.59
CA ARG A 333 -13.39 7.10 -17.03
C ARG A 333 -12.22 8.05 -17.34
N THR A 334 -12.02 9.10 -16.56
CA THR A 334 -10.99 10.13 -16.82
C THR A 334 -9.86 10.17 -15.78
N THR A 335 -10.15 9.79 -14.52
CA THR A 335 -9.22 9.99 -13.40
C THR A 335 -8.59 8.71 -12.84
N TRP A 336 -9.21 7.57 -13.10
CA TRP A 336 -8.75 6.26 -12.62
C TRP A 336 -7.46 5.74 -13.27
N PRO A 337 -7.12 6.08 -14.53
CA PRO A 337 -5.88 5.64 -15.16
C PRO A 337 -4.62 6.02 -14.40
N SER A 338 -4.60 7.18 -13.74
CA SER A 338 -3.43 7.62 -12.98
C SER A 338 -3.21 6.83 -11.68
N CYS A 339 -4.28 6.43 -10.99
CA CYS A 339 -4.15 5.64 -9.76
C CYS A 339 -3.74 4.19 -10.02
N THR A 340 -4.33 3.52 -11.04
CA THR A 340 -3.90 2.16 -11.40
C THR A 340 -2.58 2.13 -12.17
N GLY A 341 -2.19 3.23 -12.81
CA GLY A 341 -0.88 3.42 -13.46
C GLY A 341 0.25 3.64 -12.46
N CYS A 342 -0.01 4.31 -11.32
CA CYS A 342 0.96 4.50 -10.25
C CYS A 342 1.34 3.15 -9.60
N ALA A 343 0.38 2.26 -9.33
CA ALA A 343 0.66 0.91 -8.83
C ALA A 343 1.51 0.06 -9.81
N GLY A 344 1.45 0.35 -11.13
CA GLY A 344 2.30 -0.29 -12.16
C GLY A 344 3.62 0.44 -12.43
N GLY A 345 3.72 1.73 -12.11
CA GLY A 345 4.90 2.58 -12.39
C GLY A 345 6.07 2.35 -11.44
N TRP A 346 5.80 1.93 -10.22
CA TRP A 346 6.83 1.62 -9.21
C TRP A 346 7.70 0.40 -9.53
N ARG A 347 7.26 -0.47 -10.46
CA ARG A 347 8.07 -1.62 -10.89
C ARG A 347 9.25 -1.26 -11.79
N ARG A 348 9.38 -0.01 -12.27
CA ARG A 348 10.47 0.39 -13.19
C ARG A 348 11.72 0.95 -12.52
N GLY A 349 11.71 1.19 -11.20
CA GLY A 349 12.85 1.75 -10.46
C GLY A 349 13.89 0.74 -9.98
N SER A 350 13.68 -0.56 -10.18
CA SER A 350 14.57 -1.61 -9.66
C SER A 350 15.38 -2.34 -10.74
N ARG A 351 15.62 -1.71 -11.89
CA ARG A 351 16.59 -2.21 -12.89
C ARG A 351 17.60 -1.12 -13.20
N SER A 352 18.58 -1.00 -12.35
CA SER A 352 19.95 -0.57 -12.66
C SER A 352 20.87 -0.94 -11.51
#